data_67bf760f19527a38955b84290f78def3
#
_entry.id   67bf760f19527a38955b84290f78def3
#
_cell.length_a   1.000
_cell.length_b   1.000
_cell.length_c   1.000
_cell.angle_alpha   90.00
_cell.angle_beta   90.00
_cell.angle_gamma   90.00
#
_symmetry.space_group_name_H-M   'P 1'
#
loop_
_entity.id
_entity.type
_entity.pdbx_description
1 polymer ?
#
loop_
_entity_poly.entity_id
_entity_poly.type
_entity_poly.pdbx_seq_one_letter_code
_entity_poly.pdbx_strand_id
1 'polypeptide(L)'
;MGKAVLILGAGLVGSSLGLALTRAGYDVRLWDIAPSHAVVAAGLGAGAVADEETDNPDVVVVATPPDAIPALVAEVLEKFPRAIVTDVGS
;
A
#
# COMPACT_ATOMS: atom_id res chain seq x y z
N MET A 1 8.89 16.05 -6.18
CA MET A 1 8.34 14.77 -6.54
C MET A 1 8.48 13.79 -5.39
N GLY A 2 7.39 13.23 -4.95
CA GLY A 2 7.39 12.29 -3.85
C GLY A 2 7.79 10.89 -4.29
N LYS A 3 8.22 10.07 -3.34
CA LYS A 3 8.44 8.66 -3.60
C LYS A 3 7.11 7.95 -3.78
N ALA A 4 7.14 6.86 -4.54
CA ALA A 4 5.97 6.02 -4.75
C ALA A 4 5.87 4.98 -3.63
N VAL A 5 4.73 4.95 -2.98
CA VAL A 5 4.45 4.04 -1.86
C VAL A 5 3.24 3.19 -2.21
N LEU A 6 3.41 1.87 -2.10
CA LEU A 6 2.29 0.94 -2.23
C LEU A 6 1.91 0.45 -0.84
N ILE A 7 0.65 0.61 -0.49
CA ILE A 7 0.10 0.11 0.78
C ILE A 7 -0.75 -1.12 0.51
N LEU A 8 -0.39 -2.22 1.12
CA LEU A 8 -1.14 -3.48 1.04
C LEU A 8 -2.04 -3.59 2.27
N GLY A 9 -3.31 -3.42 2.06
CA GLY A 9 -4.33 -3.40 3.11
C GLY A 9 -4.89 -2.00 3.31
N ALA A 10 -6.13 -1.79 2.91
CA ALA A 10 -6.81 -0.50 2.95
C ALA A 10 -7.84 -0.41 4.09
N GLY A 11 -7.59 -1.12 5.19
CA GLY A 11 -8.36 -1.02 6.40
C GLY A 11 -8.03 0.26 7.16
N LEU A 12 -8.33 0.29 8.45
CA LEU A 12 -8.16 1.51 9.26
C LEU A 12 -6.72 2.00 9.28
N VAL A 13 -5.76 1.10 9.55
CA VAL A 13 -4.35 1.47 9.65
C VAL A 13 -3.80 1.89 8.28
N GLY A 14 -4.06 1.09 7.25
CA GLY A 14 -3.57 1.38 5.89
C GLY A 14 -4.15 2.66 5.33
N SER A 15 -5.44 2.92 5.55
CA SER A 15 -6.09 4.15 5.08
C SER A 15 -5.57 5.36 5.82
N SER A 16 -5.37 5.27 7.14
CA SER A 16 -4.84 6.37 7.94
C SER A 16 -3.42 6.73 7.51
N LEU A 17 -2.58 5.71 7.31
CA LEU A 17 -1.22 5.91 6.83
C LEU A 17 -1.21 6.52 5.43
N GLY A 18 -2.05 6.00 4.54
CA GLY A 18 -2.18 6.52 3.18
C GLY A 18 -2.56 7.98 3.15
N LEU A 19 -3.50 8.38 4.00
CA LEU A 19 -3.91 9.77 4.11
C LEU A 19 -2.75 10.67 4.55
N ALA A 20 -2.02 10.24 5.58
CA ALA A 20 -0.87 11.00 6.08
C ALA A 20 0.23 11.13 5.02
N LEU A 21 0.56 10.04 4.33
CA LEU A 21 1.59 10.05 3.29
C LEU A 21 1.18 10.87 2.07
N THR A 22 -0.08 10.79 1.67
CA THR A 22 -0.60 11.58 0.56
C THR A 22 -0.51 13.08 0.89
N ARG A 23 -0.87 13.45 2.10
CA ARG A 23 -0.74 14.85 2.55
C ARG A 23 0.71 15.32 2.62
N ALA A 24 1.63 14.39 2.86
CA ALA A 24 3.06 14.70 2.90
C ALA A 24 3.69 14.77 1.50
N GLY A 25 2.94 14.51 0.44
CA GLY A 25 3.42 14.63 -0.93
C GLY A 25 3.90 13.34 -1.58
N TYR A 26 3.69 12.20 -0.94
CA TYR A 26 4.04 10.92 -1.54
C TYR A 26 2.99 10.49 -2.56
N ASP A 27 3.42 9.75 -3.57
CA ASP A 27 2.52 9.09 -4.51
C ASP A 27 2.09 7.76 -3.91
N VAL A 28 0.88 7.74 -3.35
CA VAL A 28 0.38 6.58 -2.62
C VAL A 28 -0.58 5.76 -3.47
N ARG A 29 -0.32 4.46 -3.54
CA ARG A 29 -1.21 3.48 -4.15
C ARG A 29 -1.71 2.53 -3.09
N LEU A 30 -2.97 2.12 -3.22
CA LEU A 30 -3.67 1.30 -2.24
C LEU A 30 -4.14 0.01 -2.88
N TRP A 31 -3.80 -1.11 -2.25
CA TRP A 31 -4.29 -2.42 -2.66
C TRP A 31 -4.93 -3.11 -1.47
N ASP A 32 -6.00 -3.84 -1.72
CA ASP A 32 -6.64 -4.67 -0.69
C ASP A 32 -7.18 -5.93 -1.36
N ILE A 33 -7.19 -7.03 -0.62
CA ILE A 33 -7.77 -8.28 -1.12
C ILE A 33 -9.26 -8.11 -1.43
N ALA A 34 -9.92 -7.20 -0.73
CA ALA A 34 -11.27 -6.74 -1.06
C ALA A 34 -11.14 -5.42 -1.85
N PRO A 35 -11.27 -5.44 -3.17
CA PRO A 35 -11.04 -4.24 -3.99
C PRO A 35 -11.86 -3.02 -3.59
N SER A 36 -13.05 -3.24 -3.07
CA SER A 36 -13.91 -2.14 -2.60
C SER A 36 -13.27 -1.35 -1.46
N HIS A 37 -12.45 -1.97 -0.61
CA HIS A 37 -11.77 -1.26 0.47
C HIS A 37 -10.78 -0.24 -0.09
N ALA A 38 -10.04 -0.61 -1.13
CA ALA A 38 -9.10 0.32 -1.78
C ALA A 38 -9.84 1.47 -2.45
N VAL A 39 -10.98 1.20 -3.08
CA VAL A 39 -11.80 2.23 -3.73
C VAL A 39 -12.34 3.22 -2.70
N VAL A 40 -12.84 2.74 -1.57
CA VAL A 40 -13.35 3.61 -0.50
C VAL A 40 -12.23 4.46 0.08
N ALA A 41 -11.09 3.86 0.39
CA ALA A 41 -9.95 4.59 0.92
C ALA A 41 -9.44 5.66 -0.05
N ALA A 42 -9.38 5.35 -1.33
CA ALA A 42 -9.01 6.32 -2.37
C ALA A 42 -9.99 7.48 -2.42
N GLY A 43 -11.28 7.19 -2.30
CA GLY A 43 -12.32 8.21 -2.24
C GLY A 43 -12.20 9.15 -1.04
N LEU A 44 -11.60 8.68 0.05
CA LEU A 44 -11.35 9.48 1.25
C LEU A 44 -10.04 10.28 1.18
N GLY A 45 -9.28 10.13 0.11
CA GLY A 45 -8.03 10.87 -0.06
C GLY A 45 -6.78 10.14 0.41
N ALA A 46 -6.88 8.84 0.70
CA ALA A 46 -5.73 8.07 1.20
C ALA A 46 -4.73 7.68 0.10
N GLY A 47 -5.03 7.95 -1.15
CA GLY A 47 -4.19 7.60 -2.29
C GLY A 47 -5.03 7.25 -3.50
N ALA A 48 -4.44 6.57 -4.45
CA ALA A 48 -5.13 6.03 -5.62
C ALA A 48 -5.14 4.50 -5.55
N VAL A 49 -6.09 3.89 -6.22
CA VAL A 49 -6.14 2.42 -6.30
C VAL A 49 -4.92 1.92 -7.08
N ALA A 50 -4.29 0.88 -6.59
CA ALA A 50 -3.09 0.32 -7.20
C ALA A 50 -3.37 -0.21 -8.62
N ASP A 51 -2.39 -0.05 -9.50
CA ASP A 51 -2.42 -0.56 -10.85
C ASP A 51 -1.18 -1.40 -11.07
N GLU A 52 -1.35 -2.71 -11.15
CA GLU A 52 -0.24 -3.65 -11.26
C GLU A 52 0.65 -3.44 -12.48
N GLU A 53 0.09 -2.88 -13.56
CA GLU A 53 0.84 -2.68 -14.80
C GLU A 53 1.74 -1.45 -14.77
N THR A 54 1.32 -0.42 -14.05
CA THR A 54 2.03 0.86 -14.06
C THR A 54 2.75 1.20 -12.77
N ASP A 55 2.37 0.56 -11.67
CA ASP A 55 2.96 0.86 -10.37
C ASP A 55 4.39 0.34 -10.27
N ASN A 56 5.27 1.19 -9.77
CA ASN A 56 6.66 0.85 -9.52
C ASN A 56 7.06 1.49 -8.19
N PRO A 57 6.63 0.92 -7.07
CA PRO A 57 6.83 1.53 -5.77
C PRO A 57 8.28 1.49 -5.32
N ASP A 58 8.70 2.55 -4.62
CA ASP A 58 9.98 2.60 -3.92
C ASP A 58 9.87 1.91 -2.56
N VAL A 59 8.69 2.01 -1.95
CA VAL A 59 8.40 1.44 -0.64
C VAL A 59 7.07 0.71 -0.70
N VAL A 60 7.03 -0.46 -0.09
CA VAL A 60 5.79 -1.22 0.09
C VAL A 60 5.53 -1.36 1.58
N VAL A 61 4.35 -0.92 2.01
CA VAL A 61 3.92 -1.00 3.40
C VAL A 61 2.87 -2.09 3.52
N VAL A 62 3.12 -3.08 4.36
CA VAL A 62 2.17 -4.16 4.60
C VAL A 62 1.35 -3.84 5.84
N ALA A 63 0.06 -3.59 5.63
CA ALA A 63 -0.89 -3.22 6.68
C ALA A 63 -2.07 -4.20 6.76
N THR A 64 -1.82 -5.45 6.38
CA THR A 64 -2.82 -6.52 6.44
C THR A 64 -2.72 -7.27 7.77
N PRO A 65 -3.68 -8.16 8.08
CA PRO A 65 -3.58 -9.00 9.27
C PRO A 65 -2.28 -9.81 9.29
N PRO A 66 -1.69 -10.04 10.49
CA PRO A 66 -0.38 -10.68 10.62
C PRO A 66 -0.23 -12.04 9.97
N ASP A 67 -1.27 -12.83 9.93
CA ASP A 67 -1.23 -14.17 9.35
C ASP A 67 -1.08 -14.17 7.82
N ALA A 68 -1.44 -13.07 7.16
CA ALA A 68 -1.29 -12.92 5.72
C ALA A 68 0.05 -12.32 5.31
N ILE A 69 0.80 -11.73 6.23
CA ILE A 69 2.01 -10.97 5.94
C ILE A 69 3.11 -11.79 5.25
N PRO A 70 3.46 -13.00 5.72
CA PRO A 70 4.56 -13.73 5.08
C PRO A 70 4.34 -14.00 3.59
N ALA A 71 3.13 -14.39 3.21
CA ALA A 71 2.81 -14.66 1.81
C ALA A 71 2.86 -13.39 0.97
N LEU A 72 2.33 -12.28 1.49
CA LEU A 72 2.34 -11.01 0.79
C LEU A 72 3.75 -10.46 0.63
N VAL A 73 4.59 -10.56 1.66
CA VAL A 73 5.98 -10.11 1.58
C VAL A 73 6.74 -10.89 0.51
N ALA A 74 6.54 -12.21 0.45
CA ALA A 74 7.18 -13.04 -0.56
C ALA A 74 6.78 -12.63 -1.97
N GLU A 75 5.49 -12.41 -2.23
CA GLU A 75 4.99 -11.93 -3.52
C GLU A 75 5.57 -10.58 -3.90
N VAL A 76 5.57 -9.66 -2.96
CA VAL A 76 6.04 -8.29 -3.19
C VAL A 76 7.53 -8.26 -3.48
N LEU A 77 8.34 -9.02 -2.74
CA LEU A 77 9.77 -9.10 -2.99
C LEU A 77 10.08 -9.66 -4.37
N GLU A 78 9.28 -10.59 -4.84
CA GLU A 78 9.43 -11.16 -6.17
C GLU A 78 9.04 -10.15 -7.26
N LYS A 79 7.96 -9.42 -7.05
CA LYS A 79 7.42 -8.45 -8.01
C LYS A 79 8.21 -7.15 -8.05
N PHE A 80 8.64 -6.67 -6.89
CA PHE A 80 9.36 -5.40 -6.76
C PHE A 80 10.68 -5.61 -5.99
N PRO A 81 11.66 -6.24 -6.63
CA PRO A 81 12.88 -6.65 -5.90
C PRO A 81 13.72 -5.50 -5.36
N ARG A 82 13.50 -4.28 -5.85
CA ARG A 82 14.23 -3.10 -5.40
C ARG A 82 13.48 -2.27 -4.36
N ALA A 83 12.22 -2.59 -4.12
CA ALA A 83 11.43 -1.83 -3.17
C ALA A 83 11.83 -2.17 -1.73
N ILE A 84 11.75 -1.18 -0.86
CA ILE A 84 11.86 -1.39 0.57
C ILE A 84 10.51 -1.87 1.06
N VAL A 85 10.48 -3.03 1.71
CA VAL A 85 9.25 -3.59 2.25
C VAL A 85 9.25 -3.43 3.76
N THR A 86 8.20 -2.83 4.29
CA THR A 86 8.04 -2.65 5.72
C THR A 86 6.66 -3.11 6.16
N ASP A 87 6.55 -3.53 7.40
CA ASP A 87 5.34 -4.03 8.00
C ASP A 87 4.97 -3.11 9.16
N VAL A 88 3.74 -2.59 9.17
CA VAL A 88 3.29 -1.73 10.26
C VAL A 88 2.66 -2.50 11.40
N GLY A 89 2.59 -3.79 11.27
CA GLY A 89 2.15 -4.67 12.32
C GLY A 89 0.65 -4.61 12.55
N SER A 90 0.13 -5.01 13.40
CA SER A 90 -1.18 -4.90 13.96
C SER A 90 -2.15 -5.84 14.04
#